data_3f79ff13771dc6cc8433d8ab635c9904
#
_entry.id   3f79ff13771dc6cc8433d8ab635c9904
#
_cell.length_a   1.000
_cell.length_b   1.000
_cell.length_c   1.000
_cell.angle_alpha   90.00
_cell.angle_beta   90.00
_cell.angle_gamma   90.00
#
_symmetry.space_group_name_H-M   'P 1'
#
loop_
_entity.id
_entity.type
_entity.pdbx_description
1 polymer ?
#
loop_
_entity_poly.entity_id
_entity_poly.type
_entity_poly.pdbx_seq_one_letter_code
_entity_poly.pdbx_strand_id
1 'polypeptide(L)'
;QPGQTEILANVYGTPNPTTSVVGGSLGGVMNFRSQILAPTIAGLDTLAATISTEINTLQTTAVDANGARGTNLFDANTGAAGFSLLQNDPYKVATAGLLRVTPNATNTGNAVLDYNQIAAGTATPAFILNFNTAIGYAIDGAGVDVDGNGNFTHEGIDYSISGTPADGDSFVVGLNTNAAGDNRNIRMVAQLQTKEVTADGRTLGDGYIDLVNTVGSASALAKISKDALQVVHDQAVMEKDKISGVSLDQEAADLIRFQQAFQAAAQIIQTSNKMFDSIVNIR
;
A
#
# COMPACT_ATOMS: atom_id res chain seq x y z
N GLN A 1 12.20 -9.69 -12.60
CA GLN A 1 11.75 -8.38 -12.15
C GLN A 1 12.84 -7.36 -12.43
N PRO A 2 12.60 -6.27 -13.16
CA PRO A 2 13.60 -5.24 -13.39
C PRO A 2 13.85 -4.52 -12.06
N GLY A 3 15.10 -4.54 -11.57
CA GLY A 3 15.53 -3.76 -10.42
C GLY A 3 16.02 -4.53 -9.19
N GLN A 4 16.15 -5.83 -9.21
CA GLN A 4 16.88 -6.52 -8.14
C GLN A 4 18.38 -6.32 -8.35
N THR A 5 18.97 -5.40 -7.58
CA THR A 5 20.42 -5.27 -7.46
C THR A 5 20.90 -6.42 -6.60
N GLU A 6 21.55 -7.39 -7.22
CA GLU A 6 22.18 -8.51 -6.53
C GLU A 6 23.48 -8.01 -5.89
N ILE A 7 23.66 -8.26 -4.58
CA ILE A 7 24.90 -7.93 -3.91
C ILE A 7 25.85 -9.12 -4.03
N LEU A 8 26.94 -8.90 -4.73
CA LEU A 8 27.99 -9.88 -4.89
C LEU A 8 29.07 -9.63 -3.86
N ALA A 9 29.28 -10.57 -2.94
CA ALA A 9 30.46 -10.59 -2.09
C ALA A 9 31.63 -11.21 -2.87
N ASN A 10 32.70 -10.43 -3.06
CA ASN A 10 33.89 -10.97 -3.70
C ASN A 10 34.73 -11.68 -2.64
N VAL A 11 34.64 -13.01 -2.60
CA VAL A 11 35.43 -13.87 -1.71
C VAL A 11 36.48 -14.59 -2.55
N TYR A 12 37.75 -14.29 -2.31
CA TYR A 12 38.90 -14.87 -3.05
C TYR A 12 38.81 -14.69 -4.58
N GLY A 13 38.30 -13.54 -5.05
CA GLY A 13 38.26 -13.23 -6.48
C GLY A 13 37.06 -13.81 -7.24
N THR A 14 36.19 -14.56 -6.58
CA THR A 14 34.93 -15.02 -7.16
C THR A 14 33.75 -14.25 -6.59
N PRO A 15 32.92 -13.59 -7.45
CA PRO A 15 31.70 -12.93 -7.01
C PRO A 15 30.65 -14.00 -6.61
N ASN A 16 30.31 -14.06 -5.33
CA ASN A 16 29.22 -14.89 -4.82
C ASN A 16 28.03 -14.01 -4.42
N PRO A 17 26.82 -14.35 -4.86
CA PRO A 17 25.63 -13.68 -4.38
C PRO A 17 25.48 -13.91 -2.86
N THR A 18 25.36 -12.81 -2.10
CA THR A 18 25.14 -12.90 -0.66
C THR A 18 23.83 -12.25 -0.28
N THR A 19 22.99 -12.98 0.40
CA THR A 19 21.74 -12.50 0.98
C THR A 19 21.86 -12.12 2.45
N SER A 20 23.02 -12.37 3.07
CA SER A 20 23.19 -12.28 4.53
C SER A 20 24.21 -11.20 4.96
N VAL A 21 24.05 -9.97 4.46
CA VAL A 21 24.74 -8.83 5.07
C VAL A 21 23.89 -8.36 6.25
N VAL A 22 24.27 -8.77 7.47
CA VAL A 22 23.48 -8.51 8.68
C VAL A 22 23.94 -7.32 9.49
N GLY A 23 25.04 -6.63 9.11
CA GLY A 23 25.60 -5.54 9.91
C GLY A 23 26.04 -4.33 9.10
N GLY A 24 26.36 -3.24 9.83
CA GLY A 24 26.79 -1.97 9.25
C GLY A 24 25.72 -1.25 8.44
N SER A 25 26.13 -0.20 7.73
CA SER A 25 25.22 0.61 6.91
C SER A 25 24.58 -0.19 5.78
N LEU A 26 25.31 -1.13 5.18
CA LEU A 26 24.78 -1.97 4.09
C LEU A 26 23.72 -2.94 4.61
N GLY A 27 23.93 -3.59 5.75
CA GLY A 27 22.93 -4.45 6.39
C GLY A 27 21.66 -3.67 6.76
N GLY A 28 21.80 -2.44 7.26
CA GLY A 28 20.68 -1.55 7.54
C GLY A 28 19.87 -1.21 6.29
N VAL A 29 20.51 -0.87 5.18
CA VAL A 29 19.84 -0.60 3.90
C VAL A 29 19.12 -1.84 3.36
N MET A 30 19.75 -3.02 3.44
CA MET A 30 19.11 -4.28 3.01
C MET A 30 17.90 -4.63 3.86
N ASN A 31 18.03 -4.47 5.18
CA ASN A 31 16.91 -4.70 6.09
C ASN A 31 15.75 -3.72 5.81
N PHE A 32 16.03 -2.43 5.65
CA PHE A 32 15.02 -1.45 5.26
C PHE A 32 14.31 -1.87 3.96
N ARG A 33 15.10 -2.25 2.93
CA ARG A 33 14.55 -2.68 1.64
C ARG A 33 13.63 -3.88 1.77
N SER A 34 14.06 -4.92 2.50
CA SER A 34 13.33 -6.18 2.59
C SER A 34 12.16 -6.14 3.57
N GLN A 35 12.30 -5.44 4.70
CA GLN A 35 11.31 -5.46 5.77
C GLN A 35 10.31 -4.29 5.70
N ILE A 36 10.68 -3.19 5.03
CA ILE A 36 9.83 -2.00 5.00
C ILE A 36 9.45 -1.64 3.57
N LEU A 37 10.44 -1.39 2.71
CA LEU A 37 10.18 -0.87 1.37
C LEU A 37 9.43 -1.86 0.48
N ALA A 38 9.89 -3.10 0.40
CA ALA A 38 9.25 -4.11 -0.46
C ALA A 38 7.82 -4.46 -0.01
N PRO A 39 7.52 -4.70 1.29
CA PRO A 39 6.14 -4.89 1.75
C PRO A 39 5.25 -3.66 1.54
N THR A 40 5.79 -2.44 1.71
CA THR A 40 5.02 -1.20 1.47
C THR A 40 4.65 -1.04 -0.01
N ILE A 41 5.59 -1.31 -0.92
CA ILE A 41 5.30 -1.29 -2.38
C ILE A 41 4.25 -2.35 -2.71
N ALA A 42 4.40 -3.58 -2.20
CA ALA A 42 3.42 -4.63 -2.42
C ALA A 42 2.03 -4.28 -1.88
N GLY A 43 1.95 -3.61 -0.73
CA GLY A 43 0.70 -3.11 -0.18
C GLY A 43 0.07 -2.01 -1.04
N LEU A 44 0.85 -1.07 -1.56
CA LEU A 44 0.38 -0.07 -2.52
C LEU A 44 -0.09 -0.69 -3.83
N ASP A 45 0.64 -1.69 -4.34
CA ASP A 45 0.24 -2.44 -5.54
C ASP A 45 -1.09 -3.15 -5.32
N THR A 46 -1.29 -3.75 -4.15
CA THR A 46 -2.56 -4.40 -3.77
C THR A 46 -3.70 -3.40 -3.70
N LEU A 47 -3.51 -2.23 -3.08
CA LEU A 47 -4.52 -1.17 -3.04
C LEU A 47 -4.87 -0.67 -4.44
N ALA A 48 -3.88 -0.41 -5.29
CA ALA A 48 -4.09 0.02 -6.67
C ALA A 48 -4.87 -1.03 -7.47
N ALA A 49 -4.52 -2.30 -7.34
CA ALA A 49 -5.22 -3.41 -7.97
C ALA A 49 -6.68 -3.53 -7.48
N THR A 50 -6.92 -3.37 -6.18
CA THR A 50 -8.27 -3.39 -5.59
C THR A 50 -9.11 -2.24 -6.13
N ILE A 51 -8.58 -1.00 -6.14
CA ILE A 51 -9.26 0.18 -6.69
C ILE A 51 -9.60 -0.06 -8.17
N SER A 52 -8.63 -0.50 -8.97
CA SER A 52 -8.83 -0.78 -10.40
C SER A 52 -9.91 -1.82 -10.61
N THR A 53 -9.88 -2.92 -9.86
CA THR A 53 -10.81 -4.04 -9.99
C THR A 53 -12.23 -3.62 -9.61
N GLU A 54 -12.42 -2.98 -8.47
CA GLU A 54 -13.74 -2.54 -8.00
C GLU A 54 -14.35 -1.51 -8.95
N ILE A 55 -13.59 -0.49 -9.36
CA ILE A 55 -14.10 0.53 -10.27
C ILE A 55 -14.35 -0.06 -11.67
N ASN A 56 -13.45 -0.87 -12.20
CA ASN A 56 -13.66 -1.51 -13.50
C ASN A 56 -14.88 -2.45 -13.50
N THR A 57 -15.10 -3.17 -12.40
CA THR A 57 -16.30 -4.00 -12.23
C THR A 57 -17.57 -3.13 -12.31
N LEU A 58 -17.61 -2.01 -11.57
CA LEU A 58 -18.73 -1.08 -11.63
C LEU A 58 -18.90 -0.47 -13.03
N GLN A 59 -17.82 -0.11 -13.71
CA GLN A 59 -17.86 0.43 -15.07
C GLN A 59 -18.43 -0.59 -16.07
N THR A 60 -17.96 -1.83 -16.04
CA THR A 60 -18.41 -2.87 -16.99
C THR A 60 -19.81 -3.42 -16.69
N THR A 61 -20.37 -3.14 -15.53
CA THR A 61 -21.74 -3.50 -15.12
C THR A 61 -22.72 -2.34 -15.19
N ALA A 62 -22.39 -1.30 -15.94
CA ALA A 62 -23.16 -0.08 -16.06
C ALA A 62 -23.16 0.43 -17.51
N VAL A 63 -23.90 1.50 -17.79
CA VAL A 63 -23.91 2.16 -19.09
C VAL A 63 -23.39 3.59 -18.99
N ASP A 64 -22.76 4.04 -20.07
CA ASP A 64 -22.26 5.40 -20.25
C ASP A 64 -23.39 6.40 -20.63
N ALA A 65 -23.03 7.66 -20.84
CA ALA A 65 -23.98 8.70 -21.22
C ALA A 65 -24.67 8.44 -22.59
N ASN A 66 -24.09 7.59 -23.44
CA ASN A 66 -24.62 7.22 -24.74
C ASN A 66 -25.49 5.94 -24.69
N GLY A 67 -25.67 5.35 -23.50
CA GLY A 67 -26.35 4.08 -23.31
C GLY A 67 -25.56 2.86 -23.75
N ALA A 68 -24.27 3.02 -24.03
CA ALA A 68 -23.37 1.90 -24.31
C ALA A 68 -22.82 1.32 -23.00
N ARG A 69 -22.58 0.01 -22.98
CA ARG A 69 -21.97 -0.65 -21.82
C ARG A 69 -20.58 -0.08 -21.57
N GLY A 70 -20.28 0.24 -20.32
CA GLY A 70 -18.99 0.78 -19.94
C GLY A 70 -17.86 -0.22 -20.15
N THR A 71 -16.65 0.31 -20.30
CA THR A 71 -15.40 -0.43 -20.42
C THR A 71 -14.50 -0.12 -19.24
N ASN A 72 -13.41 -0.85 -19.07
CA ASN A 72 -12.45 -0.60 -17.99
C ASN A 72 -12.00 0.87 -18.00
N LEU A 73 -12.04 1.49 -16.82
CA LEU A 73 -11.60 2.86 -16.62
C LEU A 73 -10.10 2.92 -16.31
N PHE A 74 -9.59 1.94 -15.58
CA PHE A 74 -8.19 1.85 -15.16
C PHE A 74 -7.51 0.60 -15.71
N ASP A 75 -6.19 0.70 -15.91
CA ASP A 75 -5.34 -0.45 -16.16
C ASP A 75 -5.14 -1.25 -14.86
N ALA A 76 -5.61 -2.48 -14.84
CA ALA A 76 -5.60 -3.33 -13.63
C ALA A 76 -4.28 -4.09 -13.40
N ASN A 77 -3.34 -4.07 -14.36
CA ASN A 77 -2.24 -5.04 -14.39
C ASN A 77 -0.87 -4.47 -14.04
N THR A 78 -0.77 -3.19 -13.69
CA THR A 78 0.52 -2.48 -13.64
C THR A 78 0.99 -2.11 -12.24
N GLY A 79 0.28 -2.50 -11.18
CA GLY A 79 0.56 -2.10 -9.80
C GLY A 79 0.41 -0.58 -9.60
N ALA A 80 0.81 -0.07 -8.43
CA ALA A 80 0.68 1.35 -8.10
C ALA A 80 1.49 2.28 -9.01
N ALA A 81 2.67 1.84 -9.43
CA ALA A 81 3.57 2.62 -10.30
C ALA A 81 3.03 2.80 -11.73
N GLY A 82 2.22 1.85 -12.20
CA GLY A 82 1.61 1.89 -13.53
C GLY A 82 0.13 2.24 -13.53
N PHE A 83 -0.43 2.61 -12.37
CA PHE A 83 -1.84 2.96 -12.24
C PHE A 83 -2.19 4.12 -13.19
N SER A 84 -2.98 3.84 -14.22
CA SER A 84 -3.27 4.78 -15.28
C SER A 84 -4.71 4.68 -15.77
N LEU A 85 -5.20 5.80 -16.30
CA LEU A 85 -6.53 5.90 -16.89
C LEU A 85 -6.50 5.37 -18.32
N LEU A 86 -7.41 4.46 -18.65
CA LEU A 86 -7.59 3.95 -20.03
C LEU A 86 -8.57 4.78 -20.85
N GLN A 87 -9.47 5.53 -20.19
CA GLN A 87 -10.51 6.32 -20.84
C GLN A 87 -10.26 7.82 -20.63
N ASN A 88 -10.15 8.55 -21.74
CA ASN A 88 -9.99 10.02 -21.74
C ASN A 88 -11.29 10.76 -22.11
N ASP A 89 -12.35 10.02 -22.46
CA ASP A 89 -13.64 10.59 -22.84
C ASP A 89 -14.60 10.52 -21.63
N PRO A 90 -15.00 11.65 -21.06
CA PRO A 90 -15.92 11.67 -19.92
C PRO A 90 -17.29 11.08 -20.21
N TYR A 91 -17.74 11.10 -21.49
CA TYR A 91 -19.02 10.51 -21.89
C TYR A 91 -19.03 8.99 -21.86
N LYS A 92 -17.85 8.36 -21.83
CA LYS A 92 -17.69 6.90 -21.70
C LYS A 92 -17.60 6.41 -20.27
N VAL A 93 -17.63 7.31 -19.29
CA VAL A 93 -17.73 6.92 -17.89
C VAL A 93 -19.14 6.43 -17.62
N ALA A 94 -19.27 5.16 -17.24
CA ALA A 94 -20.56 4.55 -16.98
C ALA A 94 -21.09 5.02 -15.61
N THR A 95 -22.05 5.91 -15.64
CA THR A 95 -22.68 6.52 -14.45
C THR A 95 -24.05 5.95 -14.13
N ALA A 96 -24.71 5.35 -15.12
CA ALA A 96 -26.08 4.85 -15.04
C ALA A 96 -26.12 3.33 -14.83
N GLY A 97 -27.19 2.83 -14.22
CA GLY A 97 -27.42 1.40 -14.08
C GLY A 97 -27.54 0.69 -15.44
N LEU A 98 -27.05 -0.56 -15.52
CA LEU A 98 -27.06 -1.35 -16.77
C LEU A 98 -28.46 -1.59 -17.30
N LEU A 99 -29.37 -1.93 -16.41
CA LEU A 99 -30.77 -2.18 -16.77
C LEU A 99 -31.64 -0.99 -16.38
N ARG A 100 -32.68 -0.79 -17.16
CA ARG A 100 -33.76 0.10 -16.85
C ARG A 100 -35.02 -0.72 -16.62
N VAL A 101 -35.66 -0.47 -15.49
CA VAL A 101 -37.01 -0.96 -15.20
C VAL A 101 -37.99 0.18 -15.50
N THR A 102 -38.95 -0.09 -16.35
CA THR A 102 -39.98 0.89 -16.71
C THR A 102 -41.36 0.31 -16.36
N PRO A 103 -42.04 0.85 -15.34
CA PRO A 103 -43.43 0.44 -15.07
C PRO A 103 -44.33 0.87 -16.23
N ASN A 104 -45.31 0.03 -16.54
CA ASN A 104 -46.29 0.39 -17.55
C ASN A 104 -47.14 1.57 -17.06
N ALA A 105 -47.48 2.48 -17.97
CA ALA A 105 -48.28 3.66 -17.64
C ALA A 105 -49.72 3.32 -17.19
N THR A 106 -50.18 2.10 -17.46
CA THR A 106 -51.52 1.58 -17.06
C THR A 106 -51.49 0.90 -15.69
N ASN A 107 -50.33 0.79 -15.04
CA ASN A 107 -50.22 0.21 -13.69
C ASN A 107 -51.06 1.01 -12.70
N THR A 108 -51.81 0.32 -11.88
CA THR A 108 -52.71 0.90 -10.86
C THR A 108 -52.26 0.60 -9.43
N GLY A 109 -51.38 -0.39 -9.27
CA GLY A 109 -50.69 -0.67 -7.99
C GLY A 109 -49.53 0.30 -7.70
N ASN A 110 -48.95 0.15 -6.52
CA ASN A 110 -47.80 0.94 -6.11
C ASN A 110 -46.50 0.09 -6.05
N ALA A 111 -46.51 -1.08 -6.72
CA ALA A 111 -45.32 -1.92 -6.75
C ALA A 111 -44.16 -1.25 -7.49
N VAL A 112 -42.96 -1.45 -6.98
CA VAL A 112 -41.69 -1.01 -7.58
C VAL A 112 -40.81 -2.24 -7.76
N LEU A 113 -40.38 -2.47 -8.97
CA LEU A 113 -39.38 -3.49 -9.30
C LEU A 113 -38.01 -2.82 -9.36
N ASP A 114 -37.06 -3.38 -8.62
CA ASP A 114 -35.63 -2.98 -8.64
C ASP A 114 -34.75 -4.21 -8.83
N TYR A 115 -33.45 -4.01 -9.06
CA TYR A 115 -32.50 -5.11 -9.20
C TYR A 115 -31.21 -4.79 -8.44
N ASN A 116 -30.52 -5.84 -7.98
CA ASN A 116 -29.24 -5.75 -7.30
C ASN A 116 -28.09 -5.52 -8.30
N GLN A 117 -26.91 -5.31 -7.76
CA GLN A 117 -25.70 -5.17 -8.57
C GLN A 117 -25.51 -6.38 -9.49
N ILE A 118 -25.27 -6.10 -10.77
CA ILE A 118 -25.07 -7.12 -11.80
C ILE A 118 -23.60 -7.56 -11.80
N ALA A 119 -23.34 -8.86 -11.90
CA ALA A 119 -21.98 -9.36 -12.03
C ALA A 119 -21.37 -8.98 -13.41
N ALA A 120 -20.05 -8.79 -13.44
CA ALA A 120 -19.36 -8.51 -14.69
C ALA A 120 -19.54 -9.68 -15.68
N GLY A 121 -19.81 -9.35 -16.94
CA GLY A 121 -20.04 -10.37 -17.98
C GLY A 121 -21.45 -10.94 -18.06
N THR A 122 -22.35 -10.57 -17.14
CA THR A 122 -23.75 -10.99 -17.21
C THR A 122 -24.43 -10.44 -18.47
N ALA A 123 -25.23 -11.25 -19.11
CA ALA A 123 -26.06 -10.82 -20.22
C ALA A 123 -27.03 -9.71 -19.79
N THR A 124 -27.50 -8.92 -20.73
CA THR A 124 -28.54 -7.90 -20.48
C THR A 124 -29.88 -8.49 -20.80
N PRO A 125 -30.65 -8.99 -19.82
CA PRO A 125 -31.97 -9.54 -20.08
C PRO A 125 -32.91 -8.45 -20.58
N ALA A 126 -33.83 -8.86 -21.44
CA ALA A 126 -34.96 -8.03 -21.84
C ALA A 126 -36.23 -8.87 -21.68
N PHE A 127 -37.10 -8.50 -20.74
CA PHE A 127 -38.30 -9.23 -20.43
C PHE A 127 -39.41 -8.31 -19.91
N ILE A 128 -40.63 -8.82 -19.87
CA ILE A 128 -41.77 -8.17 -19.23
C ILE A 128 -42.16 -9.01 -18.02
N LEU A 129 -42.10 -8.41 -16.83
CA LEU A 129 -42.69 -8.99 -15.63
C LEU A 129 -44.13 -8.53 -15.52
N ASN A 130 -45.08 -9.47 -15.51
CA ASN A 130 -46.49 -9.20 -15.34
C ASN A 130 -46.95 -9.72 -13.97
N PHE A 131 -47.91 -9.04 -13.37
CA PHE A 131 -48.61 -9.50 -12.18
C PHE A 131 -50.06 -9.82 -12.49
N ASN A 132 -50.52 -10.96 -11.99
CA ASN A 132 -51.94 -11.36 -12.06
C ASN A 132 -52.35 -11.97 -10.72
N THR A 133 -53.46 -11.53 -10.17
CA THR A 133 -53.93 -11.95 -8.83
C THR A 133 -54.25 -13.46 -8.73
N ALA A 134 -54.50 -14.14 -9.85
CA ALA A 134 -54.78 -15.57 -9.86
C ALA A 134 -53.53 -16.46 -9.93
N ILE A 135 -52.46 -15.99 -10.58
CA ILE A 135 -51.23 -16.78 -10.84
C ILE A 135 -49.95 -16.18 -10.22
N GLY A 136 -50.05 -14.96 -9.71
CA GLY A 136 -48.87 -14.24 -9.21
C GLY A 136 -48.09 -13.57 -10.31
N TYR A 137 -46.74 -13.58 -10.17
CA TYR A 137 -45.84 -12.97 -11.15
C TYR A 137 -45.48 -13.94 -12.28
N ALA A 138 -45.36 -13.41 -13.48
CA ALA A 138 -44.96 -14.17 -14.67
C ALA A 138 -43.99 -13.34 -15.53
N ILE A 139 -42.97 -13.97 -16.08
CA ILE A 139 -42.07 -13.41 -17.11
C ILE A 139 -42.42 -14.08 -18.42
N ASP A 140 -42.79 -13.27 -19.43
CA ASP A 140 -43.14 -13.73 -20.77
C ASP A 140 -44.17 -14.89 -20.77
N GLY A 141 -45.07 -14.85 -19.79
CA GLY A 141 -46.13 -15.83 -19.61
C GLY A 141 -45.76 -17.07 -18.78
N ALA A 142 -44.52 -17.23 -18.38
CA ALA A 142 -44.08 -18.28 -17.47
C ALA A 142 -44.10 -17.77 -16.01
N GLY A 143 -44.71 -18.54 -15.11
CA GLY A 143 -44.74 -18.17 -13.68
C GLY A 143 -43.33 -18.04 -13.06
N VAL A 144 -43.15 -17.03 -12.24
CA VAL A 144 -41.92 -16.77 -11.51
C VAL A 144 -42.16 -16.95 -10.03
N ASP A 145 -41.30 -17.73 -9.40
CA ASP A 145 -41.33 -17.90 -7.93
C ASP A 145 -40.71 -16.68 -7.27
N VAL A 146 -41.53 -15.89 -6.61
CA VAL A 146 -41.14 -14.71 -5.82
C VAL A 146 -41.24 -15.08 -4.36
N ASP A 147 -40.14 -14.94 -3.61
CA ASP A 147 -40.10 -15.26 -2.21
C ASP A 147 -41.02 -14.36 -1.35
N GLY A 148 -41.18 -14.73 -0.06
CA GLY A 148 -42.03 -13.96 0.88
C GLY A 148 -41.52 -12.54 1.15
N ASN A 149 -40.32 -12.16 0.70
CA ASN A 149 -39.73 -10.84 0.81
C ASN A 149 -39.79 -10.06 -0.51
N GLY A 150 -40.37 -10.63 -1.55
CA GLY A 150 -40.49 -10.00 -2.88
C GLY A 150 -39.30 -10.21 -3.78
N ASN A 151 -38.38 -11.14 -3.49
CA ASN A 151 -37.18 -11.35 -4.30
C ASN A 151 -37.35 -12.52 -5.27
N PHE A 152 -36.71 -12.43 -6.41
CA PHE A 152 -36.57 -13.50 -7.39
C PHE A 152 -35.30 -13.33 -8.20
N THR A 153 -34.77 -14.42 -8.76
CA THR A 153 -33.61 -14.41 -9.65
C THR A 153 -34.05 -14.75 -11.06
N HIS A 154 -33.64 -13.94 -12.05
CA HIS A 154 -33.88 -14.22 -13.46
C HIS A 154 -32.61 -13.93 -14.26
N GLU A 155 -32.18 -14.89 -15.10
CA GLU A 155 -30.94 -14.82 -15.89
C GLU A 155 -29.69 -14.44 -15.06
N GLY A 156 -29.63 -14.91 -13.82
CA GLY A 156 -28.47 -14.66 -12.92
C GLY A 156 -28.44 -13.26 -12.31
N ILE A 157 -29.54 -12.51 -12.39
CA ILE A 157 -29.71 -11.21 -11.75
C ILE A 157 -30.81 -11.33 -10.70
N ASP A 158 -30.52 -10.81 -9.51
CA ASP A 158 -31.47 -10.77 -8.41
C ASP A 158 -32.32 -9.49 -8.50
N TYR A 159 -33.59 -9.68 -8.45
CA TYR A 159 -34.60 -8.63 -8.48
C TYR A 159 -35.35 -8.56 -7.15
N SER A 160 -35.85 -7.39 -6.83
CA SER A 160 -36.66 -7.16 -5.65
C SER A 160 -37.91 -6.36 -6.02
N ILE A 161 -39.06 -6.81 -5.54
CA ILE A 161 -40.33 -6.15 -5.67
C ILE A 161 -40.75 -5.60 -4.32
N SER A 162 -41.03 -4.32 -4.26
CA SER A 162 -41.56 -3.66 -3.06
C SER A 162 -42.92 -3.03 -3.37
N GLY A 163 -43.72 -2.77 -2.35
CA GLY A 163 -45.06 -2.28 -2.52
C GLY A 163 -46.08 -3.40 -2.88
N THR A 164 -47.27 -3.02 -3.35
CA THR A 164 -48.37 -3.93 -3.65
C THR A 164 -48.78 -3.76 -5.11
N PRO A 165 -48.63 -4.80 -5.94
CA PRO A 165 -49.08 -4.75 -7.32
C PRO A 165 -50.61 -4.87 -7.39
N ALA A 166 -51.19 -4.35 -8.44
CA ALA A 166 -52.57 -4.59 -8.83
C ALA A 166 -52.63 -5.57 -10.01
N ASP A 167 -53.80 -6.18 -10.20
CA ASP A 167 -54.03 -7.09 -11.33
C ASP A 167 -53.80 -6.41 -12.68
N GLY A 168 -52.95 -7.02 -13.51
CA GLY A 168 -52.55 -6.47 -14.81
C GLY A 168 -51.35 -5.51 -14.77
N ASP A 169 -50.77 -5.22 -13.59
CA ASP A 169 -49.54 -4.43 -13.50
C ASP A 169 -48.39 -5.13 -14.22
N SER A 170 -47.57 -4.36 -14.91
CA SER A 170 -46.44 -4.89 -15.66
C SER A 170 -45.23 -3.97 -15.62
N PHE A 171 -44.03 -4.57 -15.71
CA PHE A 171 -42.73 -3.89 -15.68
C PHE A 171 -41.89 -4.38 -16.84
N VAL A 172 -41.43 -3.44 -17.66
CA VAL A 172 -40.50 -3.74 -18.76
C VAL A 172 -39.09 -3.58 -18.25
N VAL A 173 -38.27 -4.64 -18.31
CA VAL A 173 -36.87 -4.65 -17.99
C VAL A 173 -36.07 -4.76 -19.27
N GLY A 174 -35.04 -3.95 -19.43
CA GLY A 174 -34.17 -3.99 -20.60
C GLY A 174 -32.92 -3.13 -20.42
N LEU A 175 -32.02 -3.14 -21.41
CA LEU A 175 -30.83 -2.31 -21.41
C LEU A 175 -31.18 -0.83 -21.23
N ASN A 176 -30.49 -0.14 -20.39
CA ASN A 176 -30.69 1.29 -20.16
C ASN A 176 -30.04 2.13 -21.29
N THR A 177 -30.74 2.22 -22.43
CA THR A 177 -30.29 3.00 -23.60
C THR A 177 -30.50 4.51 -23.43
N ASN A 178 -31.24 4.94 -22.42
CA ASN A 178 -31.42 6.34 -22.08
C ASN A 178 -30.91 6.61 -20.66
N ALA A 179 -29.60 6.74 -20.55
CA ALA A 179 -28.91 6.90 -19.30
C ALA A 179 -29.05 8.30 -18.66
N ALA A 180 -29.71 9.25 -19.36
CA ALA A 180 -29.85 10.63 -18.88
C ALA A 180 -30.60 10.67 -17.53
N GLY A 181 -29.96 11.29 -16.51
CA GLY A 181 -30.52 11.42 -15.16
C GLY A 181 -30.39 10.19 -14.28
N ASP A 182 -29.92 9.05 -14.78
CA ASP A 182 -29.65 7.86 -13.97
C ASP A 182 -28.25 7.95 -13.36
N ASN A 183 -28.17 7.95 -12.04
CA ASN A 183 -26.92 8.06 -11.27
C ASN A 183 -26.66 6.84 -10.39
N ARG A 184 -27.30 5.71 -10.63
CA ARG A 184 -27.22 4.53 -9.79
C ARG A 184 -25.79 4.01 -9.68
N ASN A 185 -25.07 3.91 -10.79
CA ASN A 185 -23.71 3.38 -10.78
C ASN A 185 -22.70 4.34 -10.11
N ILE A 186 -22.80 5.63 -10.36
CA ILE A 186 -21.87 6.58 -9.71
C ILE A 186 -22.08 6.64 -8.19
N ARG A 187 -23.30 6.37 -7.71
CA ARG A 187 -23.58 6.21 -6.28
C ARG A 187 -22.88 4.97 -5.71
N MET A 188 -22.84 3.85 -6.45
CA MET A 188 -22.09 2.66 -6.05
C MET A 188 -20.58 2.93 -5.99
N VAL A 189 -20.05 3.70 -6.96
CA VAL A 189 -18.65 4.16 -6.91
C VAL A 189 -18.40 4.98 -5.65
N ALA A 190 -19.30 5.89 -5.28
CA ALA A 190 -19.17 6.65 -4.04
C ALA A 190 -19.21 5.77 -2.79
N GLN A 191 -20.00 4.70 -2.80
CA GLN A 191 -20.08 3.75 -1.69
C GLN A 191 -18.79 2.93 -1.48
N LEU A 192 -17.90 2.82 -2.48
CA LEU A 192 -16.60 2.17 -2.32
C LEU A 192 -15.75 2.82 -1.22
N GLN A 193 -15.99 4.08 -0.90
CA GLN A 193 -15.31 4.76 0.19
C GLN A 193 -15.52 4.06 1.55
N THR A 194 -16.70 3.49 1.77
CA THR A 194 -17.11 2.87 3.04
C THR A 194 -17.27 1.35 2.94
N LYS A 195 -17.19 0.81 1.73
CA LYS A 195 -17.31 -0.62 1.47
C LYS A 195 -16.02 -1.34 1.88
N GLU A 196 -16.15 -2.46 2.56
CA GLU A 196 -15.06 -3.38 2.85
C GLU A 196 -14.73 -4.17 1.59
N VAL A 197 -13.63 -3.80 0.91
CA VAL A 197 -13.22 -4.37 -0.39
C VAL A 197 -11.81 -4.98 -0.37
N THR A 198 -11.06 -4.79 0.72
CA THR A 198 -9.75 -5.40 0.85
C THR A 198 -9.89 -6.88 1.25
N ALA A 199 -8.89 -7.69 0.97
CA ALA A 199 -8.91 -9.12 1.25
C ALA A 199 -9.06 -9.46 2.75
N ASP A 200 -8.70 -8.53 3.63
CA ASP A 200 -8.81 -8.61 5.08
C ASP A 200 -10.11 -7.97 5.64
N GLY A 201 -11.07 -7.63 4.77
CA GLY A 201 -12.37 -7.11 5.16
C GLY A 201 -12.35 -5.67 5.65
N ARG A 202 -11.46 -4.82 5.12
CA ARG A 202 -11.35 -3.40 5.46
C ARG A 202 -11.74 -2.50 4.29
N THR A 203 -11.96 -1.22 4.60
CA THR A 203 -12.13 -0.21 3.57
C THR A 203 -10.80 0.13 2.89
N LEU A 204 -10.85 0.75 1.71
CA LEU A 204 -9.64 1.26 1.03
C LEU A 204 -8.89 2.29 1.89
N GLY A 205 -9.65 3.13 2.62
CA GLY A 205 -9.09 4.12 3.52
C GLY A 205 -8.31 3.50 4.67
N ASP A 206 -8.88 2.48 5.31
CA ASP A 206 -8.23 1.76 6.40
C ASP A 206 -6.96 1.04 5.93
N GLY A 207 -7.00 0.41 4.76
CA GLY A 207 -5.84 -0.23 4.16
C GLY A 207 -4.69 0.76 3.90
N TYR A 208 -5.00 1.96 3.41
CA TYR A 208 -4.00 3.01 3.24
C TYR A 208 -3.44 3.51 4.58
N ILE A 209 -4.30 3.75 5.57
CA ILE A 209 -3.89 4.19 6.91
C ILE A 209 -2.97 3.15 7.56
N ASP A 210 -3.25 1.87 7.39
CA ASP A 210 -2.41 0.79 7.92
C ASP A 210 -1.01 0.78 7.31
N LEU A 211 -0.89 1.01 5.99
CA LEU A 211 0.40 1.19 5.32
C LEU A 211 1.18 2.41 5.87
N VAL A 212 0.50 3.54 6.04
CA VAL A 212 1.12 4.76 6.60
C VAL A 212 1.60 4.52 8.03
N ASN A 213 0.80 3.86 8.86
CA ASN A 213 1.15 3.51 10.23
C ASN A 213 2.34 2.54 10.29
N THR A 214 2.38 1.56 9.40
CA THR A 214 3.49 0.60 9.31
C THR A 214 4.80 1.32 8.99
N VAL A 215 4.80 2.21 7.98
CA VAL A 215 5.99 3.00 7.61
C VAL A 215 6.36 3.98 8.72
N GLY A 216 5.39 4.64 9.34
CA GLY A 216 5.59 5.58 10.44
C GLY A 216 6.24 4.91 11.66
N SER A 217 5.70 3.76 12.06
CA SER A 217 6.24 2.97 13.18
C SER A 217 7.65 2.46 12.89
N ALA A 218 7.91 1.97 11.69
CA ALA A 218 9.22 1.54 11.26
C ALA A 218 10.24 2.68 11.25
N SER A 219 9.83 3.87 10.79
CA SER A 219 10.69 5.06 10.80
C SER A 219 11.02 5.50 12.24
N ALA A 220 10.03 5.51 13.13
CA ALA A 220 10.24 5.84 14.54
C ALA A 220 11.20 4.85 15.22
N LEU A 221 10.99 3.54 15.00
CA LEU A 221 11.87 2.50 15.53
C LEU A 221 13.29 2.60 14.99
N ALA A 222 13.46 2.89 13.70
CA ALA A 222 14.76 3.10 13.08
C ALA A 222 15.50 4.30 13.69
N LYS A 223 14.78 5.38 13.99
CA LYS A 223 15.34 6.56 14.67
C LYS A 223 15.81 6.22 16.08
N ILE A 224 14.99 5.57 16.89
CA ILE A 224 15.34 5.13 18.25
C ILE A 224 16.56 4.21 18.21
N SER A 225 16.59 3.25 17.29
CA SER A 225 17.71 2.32 17.12
C SER A 225 19.01 3.05 16.72
N LYS A 226 18.91 4.04 15.82
CA LYS A 226 20.04 4.88 15.44
C LYS A 226 20.59 5.64 16.64
N ASP A 227 19.72 6.30 17.40
CA ASP A 227 20.13 7.10 18.56
C ASP A 227 20.77 6.22 19.64
N ALA A 228 20.23 5.03 19.91
CA ALA A 228 20.82 4.06 20.83
C ALA A 228 22.19 3.55 20.36
N LEU A 229 22.31 3.19 19.10
CA LEU A 229 23.58 2.74 18.52
C LEU A 229 24.64 3.84 18.50
N GLN A 230 24.24 5.11 18.32
CA GLN A 230 25.15 6.25 18.41
C GLN A 230 25.74 6.36 19.81
N VAL A 231 24.93 6.23 20.86
CA VAL A 231 25.44 6.24 22.25
C VAL A 231 26.44 5.10 22.49
N VAL A 232 26.14 3.89 22.03
CA VAL A 232 27.04 2.74 22.16
C VAL A 232 28.37 2.98 21.40
N HIS A 233 28.25 3.52 20.17
CA HIS A 233 29.43 3.87 19.38
C HIS A 233 30.29 4.90 20.09
N ASP A 234 29.72 6.00 20.59
CA ASP A 234 30.45 7.07 21.28
C ASP A 234 31.12 6.56 22.57
N GLN A 235 30.42 5.66 23.30
CA GLN A 235 30.99 5.00 24.46
C GLN A 235 32.18 4.09 24.08
N ALA A 236 32.08 3.34 23.00
CA ALA A 236 33.17 2.50 22.50
C ALA A 236 34.37 3.33 22.03
N VAL A 237 34.14 4.49 21.39
CA VAL A 237 35.19 5.43 21.02
C VAL A 237 35.88 6.00 22.27
N MET A 238 35.11 6.46 23.27
CA MET A 238 35.66 6.95 24.53
C MET A 238 36.50 5.88 25.25
N GLU A 239 36.06 4.62 25.27
CA GLU A 239 36.81 3.53 25.90
C GLU A 239 38.08 3.19 25.14
N LYS A 240 38.03 3.19 23.80
CA LYS A 240 39.24 3.06 22.97
C LYS A 240 40.24 4.19 23.27
N ASP A 241 39.77 5.44 23.37
CA ASP A 241 40.63 6.61 23.60
C ASP A 241 41.27 6.59 25.02
N LYS A 242 40.58 6.02 26.03
CA LYS A 242 41.18 5.79 27.35
C LYS A 242 42.38 4.82 27.33
N ILE A 243 42.32 3.82 26.43
CA ILE A 243 43.35 2.77 26.35
C ILE A 243 44.49 3.21 25.41
N SER A 244 44.17 3.86 24.31
CA SER A 244 45.13 4.21 23.25
C SER A 244 45.33 5.71 23.04
N GLY A 245 44.60 6.56 23.74
CA GLY A 245 44.71 8.00 23.65
C GLY A 245 45.95 8.49 24.38
N VAL A 246 46.67 9.39 23.75
CA VAL A 246 47.79 10.08 24.39
C VAL A 246 47.28 11.26 25.21
N SER A 247 47.45 11.21 26.54
CA SER A 247 47.16 12.36 27.40
C SER A 247 48.24 13.41 27.23
N LEU A 248 47.92 14.55 26.63
CA LEU A 248 48.86 15.66 26.46
C LEU A 248 49.46 16.13 27.80
N ASP A 249 48.69 16.06 28.89
CA ASP A 249 49.19 16.40 30.23
C ASP A 249 50.22 15.38 30.74
N GLN A 250 50.03 14.11 30.44
CA GLN A 250 50.93 13.04 30.80
C GLN A 250 52.23 13.10 29.97
N GLU A 251 52.13 13.36 28.68
CA GLU A 251 53.26 13.59 27.80
C GLU A 251 54.06 14.84 28.23
N ALA A 252 53.38 15.94 28.58
CA ALA A 252 54.02 17.15 29.07
C ALA A 252 54.75 16.89 30.41
N ALA A 253 54.13 16.13 31.32
CA ALA A 253 54.76 15.74 32.58
C ALA A 253 56.03 14.84 32.39
N ASP A 254 55.91 13.88 31.48
CA ASP A 254 57.04 13.01 31.13
C ASP A 254 58.13 13.77 30.39
N LEU A 255 57.81 14.72 29.54
CA LEU A 255 58.78 15.59 28.87
C LEU A 255 59.56 16.45 29.89
N ILE A 256 58.85 17.02 30.88
CA ILE A 256 59.53 17.75 31.98
C ILE A 256 60.42 16.82 32.78
N ARG A 257 59.98 15.60 33.11
CA ARG A 257 60.78 14.60 33.83
C ARG A 257 61.99 14.20 33.03
N PHE A 258 61.91 13.97 31.75
CA PHE A 258 63.01 13.67 30.87
C PHE A 258 63.99 14.87 30.76
N GLN A 259 63.50 16.12 30.68
CA GLN A 259 64.34 17.31 30.69
C GLN A 259 65.12 17.43 32.01
N GLN A 260 64.49 17.19 33.15
CA GLN A 260 65.13 17.21 34.46
C GLN A 260 66.21 16.10 34.59
N ALA A 261 65.85 14.88 34.10
CA ALA A 261 66.85 13.78 34.10
C ALA A 261 67.99 14.07 33.17
N PHE A 262 67.83 14.69 32.04
CA PHE A 262 68.89 15.12 31.13
C PHE A 262 69.81 16.18 31.79
N GLN A 263 69.21 17.18 32.45
CA GLN A 263 69.96 18.20 33.17
C GLN A 263 70.74 17.60 34.32
N ALA A 264 70.20 16.65 35.07
CA ALA A 264 70.89 15.95 36.14
C ALA A 264 72.10 15.12 35.62
N ALA A 265 71.90 14.40 34.52
CA ALA A 265 72.96 13.63 33.86
C ALA A 265 74.07 14.54 33.35
N ALA A 266 73.74 15.70 32.77
CA ALA A 266 74.74 16.68 32.33
C ALA A 266 75.60 17.23 33.53
N GLN A 267 74.93 17.49 34.66
CA GLN A 267 75.65 17.90 35.88
C GLN A 267 76.54 16.82 36.42
N ILE A 268 76.12 15.55 36.38
CA ILE A 268 76.94 14.40 36.78
C ILE A 268 78.17 14.32 35.88
N ILE A 269 78.00 14.42 34.56
CA ILE A 269 79.13 14.41 33.60
C ILE A 269 80.13 15.57 33.89
N GLN A 270 79.58 16.78 34.10
CA GLN A 270 80.43 17.94 34.43
C GLN A 270 81.22 17.74 35.75
N THR A 271 80.54 17.18 36.76
CA THR A 271 81.22 16.90 38.07
C THR A 271 82.23 15.80 37.87
N SER A 272 81.97 14.74 37.14
CA SER A 272 82.97 13.69 36.83
C SER A 272 84.15 14.25 36.07
N ASN A 273 83.95 15.12 35.12
CA ASN A 273 85.04 15.76 34.40
C ASN A 273 85.91 16.63 35.35
N LYS A 274 85.23 17.41 36.23
CA LYS A 274 86.01 18.20 37.26
C LYS A 274 86.76 17.31 38.21
N MET A 275 86.18 16.18 38.65
CA MET A 275 86.92 15.23 39.50
C MET A 275 88.07 14.59 38.76
N PHE A 276 87.91 14.24 37.50
CA PHE A 276 88.95 13.68 36.67
C PHE A 276 90.12 14.69 36.47
N ASP A 277 89.74 15.96 36.14
CA ASP A 277 90.73 17.04 36.02
C ASP A 277 91.49 17.29 37.35
N SER A 278 90.78 17.21 38.47
CA SER A 278 91.42 17.31 39.79
C SER A 278 92.42 16.16 40.08
N ILE A 279 92.10 14.97 39.65
CA ILE A 279 92.96 13.79 39.81
C ILE A 279 94.19 13.89 38.89
N VAL A 280 94.01 14.32 37.67
CA VAL A 280 95.14 14.48 36.69
C VAL A 280 96.04 15.62 37.04
N ASN A 281 95.57 16.68 37.71
CA ASN A 281 96.39 17.86 38.11
C ASN A 281 97.01 17.77 39.50
N ILE A 282 96.96 16.58 40.16
CA ILE A 282 97.64 16.33 41.43
C ILE A 282 99.10 15.89 41.17
N ARG A 283 99.79 16.52 40.28
CA ARG A 283 101.21 16.32 40.08
C ARG A 283 102.00 17.60 40.36
#